data_39fe4cd342e5735de23a4064c9bdb75d
#
_entry.id   39fe4cd342e5735de23a4064c9bdb75d
#
_cell.length_a   1.000
_cell.length_b   1.000
_cell.length_c   1.000
_cell.angle_alpha   90.00
_cell.angle_beta   90.00
_cell.angle_gamma   90.00
#
_symmetry.space_group_name_H-M   'P 1'
#
loop_
_entity.id
_entity.type
_entity.pdbx_description
1 polymer ?
#
loop_
_entity_poly.entity_id
_entity_poly.type
_entity_poly.pdbx_seq_one_letter_code
_entity_poly.pdbx_strand_id
1 'polypeptide(L)'
;ILSRTLERCSVKVEILGFTTKNWKGGKSRESWAKTDKPKNPGRLNDLRHIIYKGADTHWRQAKNNLGLMLKEGLLKENIDGEAISWAYSRIKKRKEERKILMVISDGAPVDDSTLSVNSGDFLEKHLKKMVKFIETKSDVEILAIGIGHDVSRYYNKAIKITDVHELGDVMIS
;
A
#
# COMPACT_ATOMS: atom_id res chain seq x y z
N ILE A 1 -18.24 -0.60 -5.50
CA ILE A 1 -18.81 -1.41 -6.60
C ILE A 1 -18.03 -2.71 -6.73
N LEU A 2 -16.73 -2.72 -7.00
CA LEU A 2 -15.92 -3.90 -7.26
C LEU A 2 -16.03 -4.99 -6.17
N SER A 3 -15.86 -4.64 -4.89
CA SER A 3 -15.97 -5.61 -3.78
C SER A 3 -17.31 -6.37 -3.80
N ARG A 4 -18.40 -5.65 -4.04
CA ARG A 4 -19.74 -6.27 -4.15
C ARG A 4 -19.83 -7.24 -5.34
N THR A 5 -19.25 -6.88 -6.47
CA THR A 5 -19.25 -7.73 -7.67
C THR A 5 -18.42 -8.98 -7.45
N LEU A 6 -17.22 -8.86 -6.93
CA LEU A 6 -16.33 -9.98 -6.67
C LEU A 6 -16.89 -10.94 -5.60
N GLU A 7 -17.50 -10.42 -4.53
CA GLU A 7 -18.13 -11.26 -3.52
C GLU A 7 -19.31 -12.08 -4.09
N ARG A 8 -20.06 -11.54 -5.06
CA ARG A 8 -21.11 -12.30 -5.77
C ARG A 8 -20.53 -13.47 -6.58
N CYS A 9 -19.28 -13.36 -7.01
CA CYS A 9 -18.53 -14.42 -7.68
C CYS A 9 -17.78 -15.32 -6.69
N SER A 10 -18.13 -15.28 -5.41
CA SER A 10 -17.46 -16.05 -4.34
C SER A 10 -15.97 -15.74 -4.14
N VAL A 11 -15.51 -14.58 -4.61
CA VAL A 11 -14.15 -14.11 -4.39
C VAL A 11 -14.06 -13.38 -3.06
N LYS A 12 -13.11 -13.77 -2.21
CA LYS A 12 -12.81 -13.06 -0.96
C LYS A 12 -12.02 -11.78 -1.27
N VAL A 13 -12.50 -10.67 -0.74
CA VAL A 13 -11.90 -9.35 -0.99
C VAL A 13 -11.52 -8.70 0.33
N GLU A 14 -10.26 -8.30 0.45
CA GLU A 14 -9.78 -7.44 1.53
C GLU A 14 -9.40 -6.07 0.97
N ILE A 15 -9.78 -5.00 1.64
CA ILE A 15 -9.47 -3.63 1.23
C ILE A 15 -8.65 -2.98 2.34
N LEU A 16 -7.42 -2.64 2.00
CA LEU A 16 -6.42 -2.07 2.88
C LEU A 16 -6.06 -0.65 2.44
N GLY A 17 -5.69 0.17 3.40
CA GLY A 17 -5.12 1.48 3.14
C GLY A 17 -3.82 1.66 3.91
N PHE A 18 -2.97 2.54 3.44
CA PHE A 18 -1.72 2.86 4.09
C PHE A 18 -1.39 4.35 3.94
N THR A 19 -0.81 4.88 5.00
CA THR A 19 -0.31 6.25 5.07
C THR A 19 0.62 6.37 6.28
N THR A 20 1.13 7.55 6.55
CA THR A 20 1.80 7.87 7.82
C THR A 20 0.86 8.57 8.80
N LYS A 21 1.19 8.55 10.09
CA LYS A 21 0.44 9.28 11.12
C LYS A 21 0.67 10.78 11.05
N ASN A 22 1.85 11.19 10.63
CA ASN A 22 2.30 12.57 10.61
C ASN A 22 2.84 12.94 9.22
N TRP A 23 2.81 14.22 8.89
CA TRP A 23 3.42 14.73 7.66
C TRP A 23 4.96 14.75 7.74
N LYS A 24 5.52 14.91 8.92
CA LYS A 24 6.99 15.00 9.11
C LYS A 24 7.38 14.34 10.43
N GLY A 25 7.64 13.04 10.40
CA GLY A 25 8.25 12.34 11.52
C GLY A 25 7.26 11.65 12.46
N GLY A 26 7.06 12.19 13.66
CA GLY A 26 6.33 11.54 14.74
C GLY A 26 7.25 10.94 15.79
N LYS A 27 6.75 9.99 16.59
CA LYS A 27 7.49 9.39 17.72
C LYS A 27 8.82 8.73 17.28
N SER A 28 8.83 8.10 16.11
CA SER A 28 10.06 7.50 15.56
C SER A 28 11.16 8.54 15.39
N ARG A 29 10.84 9.70 14.81
CA ARG A 29 11.79 10.81 14.64
C ARG A 29 12.18 11.43 15.97
N GLU A 30 11.24 11.63 16.88
CA GLU A 30 11.52 12.16 18.23
C GLU A 30 12.48 11.25 18.99
N SER A 31 12.29 9.93 18.93
CA SER A 31 13.17 8.98 19.57
C SER A 31 14.58 9.03 18.98
N TRP A 32 14.71 9.07 17.66
CA TRP A 32 15.99 9.22 16.99
C TRP A 32 16.67 10.54 17.34
N ALA A 33 15.92 11.64 17.42
CA ALA A 33 16.47 12.96 17.78
C ALA A 33 17.03 13.04 19.20
N LYS A 34 16.58 12.16 20.11
CA LYS A 34 17.04 12.04 21.49
C LYS A 34 18.29 11.14 21.63
N THR A 35 18.70 10.47 20.58
CA THR A 35 19.92 9.66 20.53
C THR A 35 21.07 10.44 19.87
N ASP A 36 22.21 9.81 19.68
CA ASP A 36 23.36 10.37 18.97
C ASP A 36 23.10 10.60 17.47
N LYS A 37 21.87 10.52 17.03
CA LYS A 37 21.40 10.70 15.64
C LYS A 37 22.22 9.88 14.65
N PRO A 38 22.24 8.55 14.77
CA PRO A 38 23.02 7.69 13.90
C PRO A 38 22.63 7.95 12.43
N LYS A 39 23.65 7.84 11.55
CA LYS A 39 23.43 7.97 10.10
C LYS A 39 22.65 6.77 9.57
N ASN A 40 21.82 7.02 8.54
CA ASN A 40 20.98 6.00 7.90
C ASN A 40 20.11 5.20 8.89
N PRO A 41 19.30 5.86 9.70
CA PRO A 41 18.53 5.20 10.74
C PRO A 41 17.39 4.33 10.22
N GLY A 42 17.06 4.41 8.94
CA GLY A 42 15.88 3.81 8.36
C GLY A 42 14.66 4.72 8.45
N ARG A 43 13.47 4.13 8.52
CA ARG A 43 12.22 4.89 8.57
C ARG A 43 12.12 5.74 9.84
N LEU A 44 11.79 7.03 9.66
CA LEU A 44 11.60 8.02 10.72
C LEU A 44 10.18 8.63 10.74
N ASN A 45 9.18 7.87 10.37
CA ASN A 45 7.77 8.25 10.53
C ASN A 45 6.96 7.09 11.10
N ASP A 46 5.86 7.40 11.76
CA ASP A 46 4.96 6.39 12.30
C ASP A 46 3.97 5.95 11.24
N LEU A 47 3.86 4.65 11.01
CA LEU A 47 2.95 4.09 10.01
C LEU A 47 1.50 4.09 10.50
N ARG A 48 0.58 4.27 9.55
CA ARG A 48 -0.85 4.01 9.73
C ARG A 48 -1.32 3.05 8.64
N HIS A 49 -1.51 1.81 9.02
CA HIS A 49 -2.09 0.77 8.17
C HIS A 49 -3.56 0.57 8.57
N ILE A 50 -4.46 0.58 7.61
CA ILE A 50 -5.90 0.62 7.81
C ILE A 50 -6.54 -0.57 7.14
N ILE A 51 -7.39 -1.30 7.86
CA ILE A 51 -8.25 -2.34 7.29
C ILE A 51 -9.64 -1.72 7.10
N TYR A 52 -9.96 -1.33 5.87
CA TYR A 52 -11.30 -0.84 5.55
C TYR A 52 -12.31 -1.97 5.47
N LYS A 53 -11.87 -3.13 4.94
CA LYS A 53 -12.68 -4.33 4.85
C LYS A 53 -11.81 -5.57 5.00
N GLY A 54 -12.09 -6.42 5.96
CA GLY A 54 -11.44 -7.73 6.09
C GLY A 54 -11.95 -8.72 5.04
N ALA A 55 -11.12 -9.72 4.72
CA ALA A 55 -11.44 -10.72 3.70
C ALA A 55 -12.73 -11.52 4.00
N ASP A 56 -13.00 -11.79 5.27
CA ASP A 56 -14.18 -12.55 5.71
C ASP A 56 -15.34 -11.67 6.14
N THR A 57 -15.19 -10.34 6.07
CA THR A 57 -16.24 -9.37 6.35
C THR A 57 -17.02 -9.07 5.07
N HIS A 58 -18.34 -9.25 5.09
CA HIS A 58 -19.17 -8.93 3.93
C HIS A 58 -19.18 -7.41 3.65
N TRP A 59 -19.22 -7.01 2.38
CA TRP A 59 -19.14 -5.60 1.97
C TRP A 59 -20.20 -4.69 2.63
N ARG A 60 -21.41 -5.23 2.93
CA ARG A 60 -22.46 -4.48 3.62
C ARG A 60 -22.05 -4.10 5.04
N GLN A 61 -21.38 -4.99 5.75
CA GLN A 61 -20.89 -4.74 7.11
C GLN A 61 -19.75 -3.72 7.10
N ALA A 62 -18.91 -3.75 6.06
CA ALA A 62 -17.79 -2.83 5.90
C ALA A 62 -18.17 -1.45 5.34
N LYS A 63 -19.43 -1.21 4.99
CA LYS A 63 -19.88 0.02 4.29
C LYS A 63 -19.45 1.30 5.00
N ASN A 64 -19.61 1.37 6.31
CA ASN A 64 -19.22 2.55 7.10
C ASN A 64 -17.69 2.75 7.10
N ASN A 65 -16.92 1.67 7.22
CA ASN A 65 -15.45 1.74 7.16
C ASN A 65 -14.97 2.17 5.77
N LEU A 66 -15.60 1.68 4.71
CA LEU A 66 -15.29 2.11 3.34
C LEU A 66 -15.57 3.60 3.13
N GLY A 67 -16.59 4.14 3.80
CA GLY A 67 -16.86 5.58 3.80
C GLY A 67 -15.72 6.42 4.38
N LEU A 68 -14.90 5.87 5.29
CA LEU A 68 -13.74 6.55 5.84
C LEU A 68 -12.64 6.83 4.79
N MET A 69 -12.63 6.12 3.65
CA MET A 69 -11.72 6.41 2.54
C MET A 69 -11.92 7.83 1.98
N LEU A 70 -13.12 8.38 2.15
CA LEU A 70 -13.47 9.73 1.68
C LEU A 70 -13.12 10.82 2.71
N LYS A 71 -12.61 10.44 3.88
CA LYS A 71 -12.28 11.40 4.94
C LYS A 71 -11.04 12.21 4.56
N GLU A 72 -11.25 13.50 4.36
CA GLU A 72 -10.15 14.45 4.11
C GLU A 72 -9.13 14.47 5.24
N GLY A 73 -7.86 14.68 4.90
CA GLY A 73 -6.74 14.77 5.84
C GLY A 73 -6.32 13.45 6.49
N LEU A 74 -6.93 12.31 6.10
CA LEU A 74 -6.53 11.00 6.59
C LEU A 74 -5.19 10.56 5.98
N LEU A 75 -5.02 10.74 4.69
CA LEU A 75 -3.82 10.38 3.94
C LEU A 75 -2.76 11.48 4.08
N LYS A 76 -1.52 11.08 4.25
CA LYS A 76 -0.36 11.96 4.41
C LYS A 76 0.77 11.51 3.50
N GLU A 77 1.87 11.03 4.06
CA GLU A 77 2.99 10.49 3.27
C GLU A 77 2.84 8.98 3.06
N ASN A 78 3.57 8.41 2.12
CA ASN A 78 3.43 7.01 1.72
C ASN A 78 4.75 6.26 1.77
N ILE A 79 4.74 5.16 2.51
CA ILE A 79 5.86 4.23 2.67
C ILE A 79 5.43 2.87 2.12
N ASP A 80 5.43 2.77 0.80
CA ASP A 80 4.84 1.67 0.04
C ASP A 80 5.46 0.30 0.35
N GLY A 81 6.78 0.24 0.50
CA GLY A 81 7.47 -1.03 0.73
C GLY A 81 7.00 -1.74 2.01
N GLU A 82 6.85 -1.01 3.11
CA GLU A 82 6.34 -1.58 4.37
C GLU A 82 4.84 -1.89 4.28
N ALA A 83 4.07 -1.07 3.56
CA ALA A 83 2.65 -1.32 3.31
C ALA A 83 2.43 -2.62 2.53
N ILE A 84 3.21 -2.85 1.47
CA ILE A 84 3.17 -4.09 0.69
C ILE A 84 3.59 -5.29 1.52
N SER A 85 4.64 -5.16 2.33
CA SER A 85 5.07 -6.21 3.25
C SER A 85 3.96 -6.60 4.22
N TRP A 86 3.26 -5.63 4.77
CA TRP A 86 2.12 -5.86 5.65
C TRP A 86 0.96 -6.55 4.91
N ALA A 87 0.55 -6.03 3.75
CA ALA A 87 -0.51 -6.63 2.93
C ALA A 87 -0.15 -8.08 2.53
N TYR A 88 1.08 -8.31 2.09
CA TYR A 88 1.59 -9.65 1.79
C TYR A 88 1.51 -10.59 3.00
N SER A 89 1.87 -10.11 4.19
CA SER A 89 1.81 -10.91 5.42
C SER A 89 0.39 -11.37 5.76
N ARG A 90 -0.62 -10.63 5.32
CA ARG A 90 -2.03 -10.95 5.49
C ARG A 90 -2.50 -11.97 4.44
N ILE A 91 -2.26 -11.68 3.16
CA ILE A 91 -2.76 -12.51 2.06
C ILE A 91 -2.09 -13.89 2.01
N LYS A 92 -0.81 -14.00 2.34
CA LYS A 92 -0.11 -15.29 2.35
C LYS A 92 -0.68 -16.31 3.34
N LYS A 93 -1.36 -15.85 4.40
CA LYS A 93 -2.01 -16.71 5.40
C LYS A 93 -3.34 -17.27 4.92
N ARG A 94 -3.86 -16.78 3.81
CA ARG A 94 -5.13 -17.23 3.25
C ARG A 94 -5.01 -18.63 2.66
N LYS A 95 -6.13 -19.36 2.66
CA LYS A 95 -6.21 -20.75 2.18
C LYS A 95 -6.62 -20.86 0.72
N GLU A 96 -7.07 -19.74 0.13
CA GLU A 96 -7.49 -19.69 -1.26
C GLU A 96 -6.30 -20.02 -2.17
N GLU A 97 -6.53 -20.81 -3.24
CA GLU A 97 -5.47 -21.22 -4.18
C GLU A 97 -4.85 -20.03 -4.90
N ARG A 98 -5.70 -19.17 -5.46
CA ARG A 98 -5.25 -17.97 -6.15
C ARG A 98 -5.29 -16.75 -5.24
N LYS A 99 -4.18 -16.08 -5.14
CA LYS A 99 -3.99 -14.90 -4.29
C LYS A 99 -3.46 -13.75 -5.12
N ILE A 100 -4.23 -12.68 -5.18
CA ILE A 100 -3.89 -11.49 -5.98
C ILE A 100 -3.77 -10.30 -5.03
N LEU A 101 -2.63 -9.64 -5.04
CA LEU A 101 -2.38 -8.37 -4.36
C LEU A 101 -2.38 -7.24 -5.40
N MET A 102 -3.45 -6.46 -5.41
CA MET A 102 -3.56 -5.31 -6.29
C MET A 102 -3.17 -4.04 -5.53
N VAL A 103 -2.20 -3.31 -6.05
CA VAL A 103 -1.71 -2.05 -5.49
C VAL A 103 -2.21 -0.90 -6.34
N ILE A 104 -2.82 0.10 -5.71
CA ILE A 104 -3.25 1.33 -6.36
C ILE A 104 -2.41 2.47 -5.79
N SER A 105 -1.69 3.16 -6.66
CA SER A 105 -0.76 4.23 -6.27
C SER A 105 -0.88 5.43 -7.21
N ASP A 106 -0.74 6.61 -6.65
CA ASP A 106 -0.74 7.88 -7.37
C ASP A 106 0.66 8.52 -7.45
N GLY A 107 1.71 7.81 -7.04
CA GLY A 107 3.07 8.35 -7.07
C GLY A 107 4.16 7.42 -6.59
N ALA A 108 5.34 7.99 -6.43
CA ALA A 108 6.49 7.34 -5.84
C ALA A 108 6.36 7.28 -4.30
N PRO A 109 7.03 6.33 -3.62
CA PRO A 109 7.07 6.33 -2.16
C PRO A 109 7.83 7.57 -1.66
N VAL A 110 7.18 8.35 -0.81
CA VAL A 110 7.72 9.60 -0.27
C VAL A 110 7.42 9.72 1.22
N ASP A 111 8.45 9.97 2.00
CA ASP A 111 8.38 10.42 3.39
C ASP A 111 9.58 11.33 3.68
N ASP A 112 9.31 12.62 3.83
CA ASP A 112 10.34 13.65 4.01
C ASP A 112 11.26 13.37 5.20
N SER A 113 10.69 12.90 6.30
CA SER A 113 11.46 12.59 7.51
C SER A 113 12.48 11.48 7.31
N THR A 114 12.11 10.44 6.59
CA THR A 114 12.96 9.32 6.26
C THR A 114 14.02 9.72 5.23
N LEU A 115 13.61 10.37 4.15
CA LEU A 115 14.50 10.74 3.04
C LEU A 115 15.52 11.82 3.44
N SER A 116 15.22 12.66 4.45
CA SER A 116 16.15 13.70 4.92
C SER A 116 17.41 13.16 5.61
N VAL A 117 17.42 11.92 6.05
CA VAL A 117 18.50 11.30 6.85
C VAL A 117 18.99 9.96 6.32
N ASN A 118 18.41 9.48 5.25
CA ASN A 118 18.80 8.28 4.51
C ASN A 118 19.17 8.66 3.06
N SER A 119 19.58 7.68 2.25
CA SER A 119 19.76 7.93 0.82
C SER A 119 18.43 8.32 0.17
N GLY A 120 18.47 9.22 -0.82
CA GLY A 120 17.26 9.70 -1.50
C GLY A 120 16.43 8.61 -2.19
N ASP A 121 17.05 7.46 -2.46
CA ASP A 121 16.40 6.28 -3.06
C ASP A 121 16.06 5.18 -2.04
N PHE A 122 16.16 5.46 -0.74
CA PHE A 122 15.96 4.47 0.33
C PHE A 122 14.58 3.80 0.25
N LEU A 123 13.52 4.59 0.17
CA LEU A 123 12.14 4.07 0.10
C LEU A 123 11.88 3.33 -1.21
N GLU A 124 12.40 3.84 -2.33
CA GLU A 124 12.28 3.21 -3.64
C GLU A 124 12.99 1.85 -3.70
N LYS A 125 14.22 1.77 -3.18
CA LYS A 125 14.96 0.51 -3.09
C LYS A 125 14.23 -0.53 -2.26
N HIS A 126 13.66 -0.12 -1.14
CA HIS A 126 12.88 -1.01 -0.29
C HIS A 126 11.62 -1.52 -1.00
N LEU A 127 10.89 -0.63 -1.66
CA LEU A 127 9.72 -0.99 -2.48
C LEU A 127 10.09 -2.03 -3.55
N LYS A 128 11.12 -1.75 -4.36
CA LYS A 128 11.58 -2.67 -5.41
C LYS A 128 11.99 -4.04 -4.85
N LYS A 129 12.67 -4.05 -3.70
CA LYS A 129 13.07 -5.29 -3.02
C LYS A 129 11.86 -6.13 -2.62
N MET A 130 10.84 -5.49 -2.03
CA MET A 130 9.63 -6.18 -1.59
C MET A 130 8.81 -6.71 -2.76
N VAL A 131 8.62 -5.90 -3.80
CA VAL A 131 7.89 -6.33 -5.02
C VAL A 131 8.61 -7.50 -5.69
N LYS A 132 9.92 -7.40 -5.90
CA LYS A 132 10.73 -8.48 -6.47
C LYS A 132 10.65 -9.78 -5.66
N PHE A 133 10.66 -9.67 -4.32
CA PHE A 133 10.50 -10.84 -3.46
C PHE A 133 9.14 -11.52 -3.69
N ILE A 134 8.05 -10.76 -3.73
CA ILE A 134 6.70 -11.32 -3.95
C ILE A 134 6.60 -11.95 -5.34
N GLU A 135 7.09 -11.26 -6.38
CA GLU A 135 7.03 -11.73 -7.76
C GLU A 135 7.84 -13.00 -8.01
N THR A 136 8.97 -13.19 -7.30
CA THR A 136 9.92 -14.28 -7.59
C THR A 136 9.95 -15.39 -6.55
N LYS A 137 9.47 -15.15 -5.34
CA LYS A 137 9.61 -16.07 -4.19
C LYS A 137 8.29 -16.43 -3.52
N SER A 138 7.16 -16.01 -4.08
CA SER A 138 5.84 -16.32 -3.51
C SER A 138 4.84 -16.78 -4.57
N ASP A 139 3.75 -17.37 -4.10
CA ASP A 139 2.58 -17.77 -4.89
C ASP A 139 1.55 -16.63 -5.05
N VAL A 140 1.84 -15.46 -4.51
CA VAL A 140 0.98 -14.28 -4.60
C VAL A 140 1.28 -13.53 -5.89
N GLU A 141 0.25 -13.33 -6.71
CA GLU A 141 0.34 -12.44 -7.86
C GLU A 141 0.26 -11.00 -7.39
N ILE A 142 1.23 -10.18 -7.77
CA ILE A 142 1.20 -8.74 -7.49
C ILE A 142 1.03 -7.97 -8.80
N LEU A 143 0.09 -7.03 -8.81
CA LEU A 143 -0.13 -6.12 -9.92
C LEU A 143 -0.42 -4.72 -9.40
N ALA A 144 -0.07 -3.73 -10.19
CA ALA A 144 -0.21 -2.34 -9.78
C ALA A 144 -0.97 -1.50 -10.82
N ILE A 145 -1.74 -0.54 -10.31
CA ILE A 145 -2.41 0.48 -11.10
C ILE A 145 -1.87 1.83 -10.66
N GLY A 146 -1.20 2.54 -11.56
CA GLY A 146 -0.74 3.90 -11.35
C GLY A 146 -1.78 4.91 -11.85
N ILE A 147 -2.22 5.80 -10.97
CA ILE A 147 -3.17 6.87 -11.32
C ILE A 147 -2.38 8.14 -11.62
N GLY A 148 -2.37 8.58 -12.88
CA GLY A 148 -1.60 9.74 -13.33
C GLY A 148 -0.08 9.57 -13.25
N HIS A 149 0.40 8.39 -12.84
CA HIS A 149 1.80 8.09 -12.64
C HIS A 149 2.14 6.71 -13.17
N ASP A 150 3.32 6.56 -13.80
CA ASP A 150 3.81 5.26 -14.27
C ASP A 150 4.54 4.53 -13.15
N VAL A 151 4.01 3.37 -12.74
CA VAL A 151 4.58 2.52 -11.70
C VAL A 151 5.30 1.28 -12.25
N SER A 152 5.46 1.16 -13.57
CA SER A 152 6.14 0.03 -14.22
C SER A 152 7.62 -0.10 -13.80
N ARG A 153 8.21 0.97 -13.30
CA ARG A 153 9.57 0.96 -12.72
C ARG A 153 9.68 0.15 -11.42
N TYR A 154 8.55 -0.14 -10.77
CA TYR A 154 8.49 -0.89 -9.51
C TYR A 154 7.88 -2.27 -9.65
N TYR A 155 6.90 -2.43 -10.58
CA TYR A 155 6.11 -3.65 -10.75
C TYR A 155 6.20 -4.17 -12.17
N ASN A 156 6.40 -5.48 -12.35
CA ASN A 156 6.42 -6.09 -13.68
C ASN A 156 5.02 -6.08 -14.34
N LYS A 157 3.97 -6.29 -13.53
CA LYS A 157 2.59 -6.17 -13.98
C LYS A 157 2.04 -4.82 -13.51
N ALA A 158 2.08 -3.83 -14.38
CA ALA A 158 1.63 -2.48 -14.08
C ALA A 158 0.77 -1.91 -15.21
N ILE A 159 -0.28 -1.19 -14.82
CA ILE A 159 -1.16 -0.46 -15.73
C ILE A 159 -1.16 1.00 -15.27
N LYS A 160 -1.05 1.93 -16.22
CA LYS A 160 -1.24 3.35 -15.97
C LYS A 160 -2.62 3.77 -16.45
N ILE A 161 -3.35 4.47 -15.59
CA ILE A 161 -4.60 5.17 -15.94
C ILE A 161 -4.39 6.68 -15.76
N THR A 162 -5.10 7.46 -16.54
CA THR A 162 -4.99 8.93 -16.50
C THR A 162 -5.93 9.50 -15.45
N ASP A 163 -7.13 8.91 -15.35
CA ASP A 163 -8.18 9.36 -14.44
C ASP A 163 -8.68 8.20 -13.56
N VAL A 164 -8.98 8.51 -12.30
CA VAL A 164 -9.54 7.57 -11.35
C VAL A 164 -10.86 6.94 -11.83
N HIS A 165 -11.60 7.60 -12.70
CA HIS A 165 -12.83 7.05 -13.29
C HIS A 165 -12.58 5.81 -14.16
N GLU A 166 -11.40 5.69 -14.79
CA GLU A 166 -10.99 4.51 -15.56
C GLU A 166 -10.73 3.29 -14.67
N LEU A 167 -10.54 3.50 -13.37
CA LEU A 167 -10.19 2.44 -12.43
C LEU A 167 -11.21 1.29 -12.43
N GLY A 168 -12.49 1.61 -12.51
CA GLY A 168 -13.56 0.61 -12.53
C GLY A 168 -13.47 -0.33 -13.71
N ASP A 169 -13.20 0.20 -14.89
CA ASP A 169 -13.13 -0.57 -16.15
C ASP A 169 -11.90 -1.44 -16.19
N VAL A 170 -10.74 -0.89 -15.76
CA VAL A 170 -9.46 -1.62 -15.72
C VAL A 170 -9.48 -2.76 -14.69
N MET A 171 -10.19 -2.61 -13.58
CA MET A 171 -10.27 -3.65 -12.54
C MET A 171 -11.22 -4.81 -12.91
N ILE A 172 -12.07 -4.64 -13.94
CA ILE A 172 -13.05 -5.65 -14.38
C ILE A 172 -12.54 -6.39 -15.62
N SER A 173 -11.69 -5.76 -16.42
CA SER A 173 -11.03 -6.36 -17.60
C SER A 173 -9.91 -7.32 -17.20
#